data_46e339a9b6376d6915f6c4838fc0bafa
#
_entry.id   46e339a9b6376d6915f6c4838fc0bafa
#
_cell.length_a   1.000
_cell.length_b   1.000
_cell.length_c   1.000
_cell.angle_alpha   90.00
_cell.angle_beta   90.00
_cell.angle_gamma   90.00
#
_symmetry.space_group_name_H-M   'P 1'
#
loop_
_entity.id
_entity.type
_entity.pdbx_description
1 polymer ?
#
loop_
_entity_poly.entity_id
_entity_poly.type
_entity_poly.pdbx_seq_one_letter_code
_entity_poly.pdbx_strand_id
1 'polypeptide(L)'
;MSWANRNIPRKRDLSQIPEELRPTIIPRVQRPEVIISEMFHKMDDYKQDIKDKNDKNDTKNKEYINPRQHVTKKIDTSLKVHAYELYKDASYVFVILRNIRTVRDNDLWITAYNSIRKYYTNKIIIIDDNSRINTVDGKLLNTEIIKSEFNGAGEILPYYYFFNYKWADRMIFIHDSMFINREFTDSELEGNVKFHWHFNENKKDRKITQYISMLKNNKELQEYYNNPDSKWNGCFGAASIINLDNVIYLEEKYNIFSTLNLSIKTRTDREIFERVFGVVIYYEGMMSDSNFGEIIKYPGAFESNSIENAAYILQQKNYNTAIIKIWRGR
;
A
#
# COMPACT_ATOMS: atom_id res chain seq x y z
N MET A 1 21.51 26.12 12.75
CA MET A 1 22.16 25.10 13.59
C MET A 1 21.85 23.75 12.97
N SER A 2 22.91 23.02 12.59
CA SER A 2 22.83 21.80 11.80
C SER A 2 22.28 20.61 12.64
N TRP A 3 21.27 19.94 12.14
CA TRP A 3 20.62 18.77 12.75
C TRP A 3 21.33 17.43 12.43
N ALA A 4 22.55 17.47 11.92
CA ALA A 4 23.24 16.35 11.31
C ALA A 4 23.92 15.36 12.27
N ASN A 5 23.85 15.51 13.60
CA ASN A 5 24.57 14.63 14.53
C ASN A 5 23.74 14.30 15.77
N ARG A 6 22.64 13.54 15.62
CA ARG A 6 22.11 12.75 16.74
C ARG A 6 22.39 11.28 16.46
N ASN A 7 23.37 10.72 17.14
CA ASN A 7 23.58 9.28 17.27
C ASN A 7 22.34 8.68 17.96
N ILE A 8 21.43 8.11 17.19
CA ILE A 8 20.31 7.32 17.71
C ILE A 8 20.82 5.91 17.93
N PRO A 9 20.74 5.33 19.15
CA PRO A 9 21.19 3.97 19.43
C PRO A 9 20.41 2.96 18.57
N ARG A 10 21.12 2.08 17.86
CA ARG A 10 20.57 1.10 16.90
C ARG A 10 19.77 -0.07 17.50
N LYS A 11 19.65 -0.18 18.81
CA LYS A 11 18.82 -1.19 19.49
C LYS A 11 18.27 -0.60 20.78
N ARG A 12 16.98 -0.32 20.85
CA ARG A 12 16.31 -0.10 22.14
C ARG A 12 16.00 -1.45 22.77
N ASP A 13 16.46 -1.63 23.99
CA ASP A 13 16.08 -2.76 24.84
C ASP A 13 14.62 -2.55 25.27
N LEU A 14 13.72 -3.37 24.73
CA LEU A 14 12.29 -3.32 25.02
C LEU A 14 11.97 -3.71 26.50
N SER A 15 12.94 -4.24 27.24
CA SER A 15 12.78 -4.57 28.66
C SER A 15 12.61 -3.33 29.55
N GLN A 16 13.00 -2.15 29.07
CA GLN A 16 12.92 -0.88 29.82
C GLN A 16 11.60 -0.11 29.62
N ILE A 17 10.67 -0.62 28.81
CA ILE A 17 9.35 -0.01 28.64
C ILE A 17 8.45 -0.52 29.77
N PRO A 18 7.80 0.36 30.57
CA PRO A 18 6.83 -0.03 31.59
C PRO A 18 5.74 -0.92 30.97
N GLU A 19 5.32 -1.95 31.68
CA GLU A 19 4.40 -2.98 31.18
C GLU A 19 3.08 -2.42 30.67
N GLU A 20 2.59 -1.34 31.27
CA GLU A 20 1.41 -0.56 30.92
C GLU A 20 1.52 0.17 29.56
N LEU A 21 2.73 0.39 29.05
CA LEU A 21 3.02 1.03 27.77
C LEU A 21 3.46 0.04 26.68
N ARG A 22 3.53 -1.25 27.01
CA ARG A 22 3.81 -2.27 26.01
C ARG A 22 2.60 -2.45 25.12
N PRO A 23 2.75 -2.44 23.79
CA PRO A 23 1.64 -2.70 22.89
C PRO A 23 1.04 -4.06 23.21
N THR A 24 -0.28 -4.12 23.36
CA THR A 24 -1.03 -5.36 23.53
C THR A 24 -0.66 -6.28 22.36
N ILE A 25 -0.12 -7.47 22.68
CA ILE A 25 0.25 -8.46 21.67
C ILE A 25 -1.05 -8.87 20.98
N ILE A 26 -1.27 -8.37 19.76
CA ILE A 26 -2.35 -8.86 18.89
C ILE A 26 -2.09 -10.36 18.64
N PRO A 27 -3.10 -11.23 18.73
CA PRO A 27 -2.92 -12.67 18.56
C PRO A 27 -2.13 -12.97 17.29
N ARG A 28 -1.15 -13.85 17.42
CA ARG A 28 -0.24 -14.29 16.37
C ARG A 28 -1.06 -14.69 15.13
N VAL A 29 -0.91 -13.93 14.04
CA VAL A 29 -1.53 -14.27 12.75
C VAL A 29 -1.17 -15.72 12.39
N GLN A 30 -2.20 -16.51 12.06
CA GLN A 30 -2.02 -17.91 11.65
C GLN A 30 -1.06 -17.99 10.46
N ARG A 31 -0.28 -19.07 10.39
CA ARG A 31 0.68 -19.25 9.29
C ARG A 31 -0.03 -19.21 7.93
N PRO A 32 0.61 -18.67 6.88
CA PRO A 32 0.01 -18.52 5.55
C PRO A 32 -0.60 -19.81 4.98
N GLU A 33 -0.03 -20.95 5.31
CA GLU A 33 -0.51 -22.29 4.90
C GLU A 33 -1.88 -22.63 5.47
N VAL A 34 -2.16 -22.21 6.70
CA VAL A 34 -3.46 -22.42 7.37
C VAL A 34 -4.52 -21.53 6.75
N ILE A 35 -4.18 -20.27 6.47
CA ILE A 35 -5.11 -19.30 5.84
C ILE A 35 -5.51 -19.79 4.43
N ILE A 36 -4.56 -20.30 3.65
CA ILE A 36 -4.83 -20.84 2.31
C ILE A 36 -5.74 -22.07 2.40
N SER A 37 -5.51 -22.99 3.35
CA SER A 37 -6.32 -24.19 3.57
C SER A 37 -7.76 -23.84 3.97
N GLU A 38 -7.94 -22.92 4.92
CA GLU A 38 -9.27 -22.48 5.35
C GLU A 38 -10.04 -21.72 4.25
N MET A 39 -9.32 -21.00 3.39
CA MET A 39 -9.93 -20.33 2.23
C MET A 39 -10.43 -21.32 1.19
N PHE A 40 -9.76 -22.45 0.97
CA PHE A 40 -10.24 -23.51 0.09
C PHE A 40 -11.48 -24.20 0.65
N HIS A 41 -11.55 -24.48 1.95
CA HIS A 41 -12.74 -25.05 2.59
C HIS A 41 -13.95 -24.11 2.49
N LYS A 42 -13.80 -22.83 2.81
CA LYS A 42 -14.89 -21.84 2.66
C LYS A 42 -15.34 -21.64 1.21
N MET A 43 -14.47 -21.88 0.22
CA MET A 43 -14.89 -21.87 -1.20
C MET A 43 -15.78 -23.05 -1.57
N ASP A 44 -15.58 -24.21 -0.97
CA ASP A 44 -16.40 -25.38 -1.25
C ASP A 44 -17.78 -25.25 -0.59
N ASP A 45 -17.87 -24.70 0.61
CA ASP A 45 -19.13 -24.33 1.28
C ASP A 45 -19.91 -23.28 0.46
N TYR A 46 -19.22 -22.27 -0.10
CA TYR A 46 -19.84 -21.24 -0.96
C TYR A 46 -20.38 -21.82 -2.29
N LYS A 47 -19.73 -22.86 -2.85
CA LYS A 47 -20.22 -23.55 -4.06
C LYS A 47 -21.51 -24.33 -3.77
N GLN A 48 -21.63 -24.93 -2.59
CA GLN A 48 -22.83 -25.64 -2.17
C GLN A 48 -23.99 -24.66 -2.00
N ASP A 49 -23.78 -23.54 -1.34
CA ASP A 49 -24.77 -22.46 -1.15
C ASP A 49 -25.29 -21.87 -2.47
N ILE A 50 -24.42 -21.76 -3.50
CA ILE A 50 -24.82 -21.29 -4.84
C ILE A 50 -25.65 -22.35 -5.57
N LYS A 51 -25.28 -23.64 -5.44
CA LYS A 51 -26.01 -24.74 -6.05
C LYS A 51 -27.44 -24.80 -5.51
N ASP A 52 -27.60 -24.66 -4.19
CA ASP A 52 -28.90 -24.70 -3.50
C ASP A 52 -29.78 -23.47 -3.80
N LYS A 53 -29.18 -22.33 -4.20
CA LYS A 53 -29.91 -21.12 -4.61
C LYS A 53 -30.30 -21.12 -6.08
N ASN A 54 -29.55 -21.78 -6.96
CA ASN A 54 -29.85 -21.86 -8.40
C ASN A 54 -31.01 -22.81 -8.71
N ASP A 55 -31.23 -23.85 -7.88
CA ASP A 55 -32.38 -24.75 -8.02
C ASP A 55 -33.73 -24.08 -7.69
N LYS A 56 -33.74 -22.82 -7.21
CA LYS A 56 -34.95 -22.07 -6.82
C LYS A 56 -35.33 -20.88 -7.68
N ASN A 57 -34.52 -20.51 -8.69
CA ASN A 57 -34.79 -19.36 -9.55
C ASN A 57 -34.44 -19.66 -11.03
N ASP A 58 -35.32 -20.39 -11.67
CA ASP A 58 -35.41 -20.43 -13.12
C ASP A 58 -36.16 -19.18 -13.58
N THR A 59 -35.46 -18.27 -14.21
CA THR A 59 -35.81 -17.24 -15.18
C THR A 59 -35.03 -15.95 -15.00
N LYS A 60 -33.86 -15.88 -15.63
CA LYS A 60 -33.28 -14.74 -16.38
C LYS A 60 -31.81 -15.01 -16.64
N ASN A 61 -31.47 -15.27 -17.88
CA ASN A 61 -30.09 -15.40 -18.37
C ASN A 61 -29.22 -14.22 -17.94
N LYS A 62 -28.49 -14.39 -16.82
CA LYS A 62 -27.22 -13.71 -16.59
C LYS A 62 -26.17 -14.78 -16.72
N GLU A 63 -25.35 -14.70 -17.76
CA GLU A 63 -24.16 -15.55 -17.90
C GLU A 63 -23.37 -15.54 -16.57
N TYR A 64 -23.38 -16.69 -15.91
CA TYR A 64 -22.55 -16.91 -14.72
C TYR A 64 -21.12 -17.09 -15.19
N ILE A 65 -20.33 -16.04 -15.06
CA ILE A 65 -18.90 -16.08 -15.36
C ILE A 65 -18.22 -16.86 -14.23
N ASN A 66 -17.81 -18.09 -14.51
CA ASN A 66 -17.01 -18.88 -13.58
C ASN A 66 -15.67 -18.14 -13.33
N PRO A 67 -15.38 -17.67 -12.10
CA PRO A 67 -14.16 -16.92 -11.82
C PRO A 67 -12.86 -17.62 -12.22
N ARG A 68 -12.87 -18.96 -12.27
CA ARG A 68 -11.70 -19.77 -12.67
C ARG A 68 -11.45 -19.77 -14.17
N GLN A 69 -12.47 -19.51 -15.00
CA GLN A 69 -12.33 -19.55 -16.47
C GLN A 69 -11.78 -18.25 -17.06
N HIS A 70 -11.70 -17.17 -16.25
CA HIS A 70 -11.29 -15.85 -16.73
C HIS A 70 -10.03 -15.30 -16.05
N VAL A 71 -9.32 -16.08 -15.22
CA VAL A 71 -8.00 -15.69 -14.69
C VAL A 71 -6.99 -15.82 -15.82
N THR A 72 -6.59 -14.70 -16.40
CA THR A 72 -5.63 -14.63 -17.52
C THR A 72 -4.19 -14.57 -17.05
N LYS A 73 -3.97 -14.12 -15.82
CA LYS A 73 -2.64 -13.98 -15.23
C LYS A 73 -2.41 -15.01 -14.14
N LYS A 74 -1.22 -15.61 -14.18
CA LYS A 74 -0.76 -16.60 -13.18
C LYS A 74 0.42 -16.06 -12.42
N ILE A 75 0.64 -16.61 -11.22
CA ILE A 75 1.89 -16.39 -10.50
C ILE A 75 3.01 -17.01 -11.34
N ASP A 76 4.01 -16.21 -11.68
CA ASP A 76 5.17 -16.68 -12.41
C ASP A 76 6.10 -17.47 -11.49
N THR A 77 6.00 -18.80 -11.56
CA THR A 77 6.81 -19.73 -10.77
C THR A 77 8.15 -20.06 -11.43
N SER A 78 8.40 -19.60 -12.67
CA SER A 78 9.68 -19.77 -13.37
C SER A 78 10.76 -18.81 -12.86
N LEU A 79 10.36 -17.76 -12.15
CA LEU A 79 11.28 -16.81 -11.53
C LEU A 79 12.13 -17.56 -10.49
N LYS A 80 13.40 -17.76 -10.85
CA LYS A 80 14.39 -18.39 -9.97
C LYS A 80 14.67 -17.45 -8.81
N VAL A 81 14.10 -17.73 -7.66
CA VAL A 81 14.52 -17.09 -6.41
C VAL A 81 15.90 -17.67 -6.08
N HIS A 82 16.95 -17.04 -6.61
CA HIS A 82 18.30 -17.34 -6.17
C HIS A 82 18.44 -16.87 -4.73
N ALA A 83 18.63 -17.86 -3.86
CA ALA A 83 19.07 -17.69 -2.48
C ALA A 83 18.08 -17.01 -1.50
N TYR A 84 17.13 -17.78 -1.03
CA TYR A 84 16.35 -17.50 0.19
C TYR A 84 17.24 -17.12 1.41
N GLU A 85 18.52 -17.50 1.41
CA GLU A 85 19.45 -17.31 2.53
C GLU A 85 20.20 -15.97 2.50
N LEU A 86 20.32 -15.31 1.35
CA LEU A 86 21.07 -14.06 1.21
C LEU A 86 20.32 -12.80 1.66
N TYR A 87 19.01 -12.88 1.90
CA TYR A 87 18.18 -11.70 2.13
C TYR A 87 17.45 -11.68 3.47
N LYS A 88 17.96 -12.42 4.45
CA LYS A 88 17.48 -12.32 5.85
C LYS A 88 17.61 -10.90 6.44
N ASP A 89 18.49 -10.10 5.85
CA ASP A 89 18.80 -8.72 6.28
C ASP A 89 18.36 -7.67 5.25
N ALA A 90 17.34 -7.97 4.43
CA ALA A 90 16.83 -6.99 3.50
C ALA A 90 16.28 -5.79 4.28
N SER A 91 16.91 -4.62 4.08
CA SER A 91 16.56 -3.38 4.77
C SER A 91 15.17 -2.86 4.43
N TYR A 92 14.44 -3.46 3.46
CA TYR A 92 13.11 -3.03 3.05
C TYR A 92 12.19 -4.17 2.63
N VAL A 93 10.89 -3.90 2.75
CA VAL A 93 9.77 -4.76 2.38
C VAL A 93 8.91 -4.08 1.32
N PHE A 94 8.40 -4.85 0.36
CA PHE A 94 7.33 -4.37 -0.53
C PHE A 94 5.97 -4.59 0.12
N VAL A 95 5.10 -3.59 0.03
CA VAL A 95 3.71 -3.70 0.47
C VAL A 95 2.79 -3.41 -0.71
N ILE A 96 1.91 -4.36 -1.04
CA ILE A 96 0.88 -4.21 -2.07
C ILE A 96 -0.46 -4.05 -1.37
N LEU A 97 -1.14 -2.93 -1.62
CA LEU A 97 -2.54 -2.77 -1.24
C LEU A 97 -3.44 -3.26 -2.37
N ARG A 98 -4.35 -4.19 -2.08
CA ARG A 98 -5.31 -4.68 -3.07
C ARG A 98 -6.76 -4.64 -2.56
N ASN A 99 -7.69 -4.48 -3.50
CA ASN A 99 -9.11 -4.71 -3.30
C ASN A 99 -9.69 -5.33 -4.59
N ILE A 100 -9.96 -6.64 -4.58
CA ILE A 100 -10.36 -7.41 -5.76
C ILE A 100 -11.89 -7.48 -5.80
N ARG A 101 -12.49 -6.87 -6.81
CA ARG A 101 -13.94 -6.91 -7.06
C ARG A 101 -14.29 -7.63 -8.36
N THR A 102 -13.36 -7.69 -9.30
CA THR A 102 -13.50 -8.28 -10.62
C THR A 102 -12.31 -9.17 -10.94
N VAL A 103 -12.45 -10.02 -11.95
CA VAL A 103 -11.34 -10.85 -12.47
C VAL A 103 -10.17 -9.97 -12.91
N ARG A 104 -10.44 -8.84 -13.55
CA ARG A 104 -9.39 -7.88 -13.94
C ARG A 104 -8.61 -7.35 -12.75
N ASP A 105 -9.27 -7.09 -11.62
CA ASP A 105 -8.57 -6.65 -10.41
C ASP A 105 -7.65 -7.76 -9.88
N ASN A 106 -8.08 -9.02 -10.01
CA ASN A 106 -7.25 -10.17 -9.65
C ASN A 106 -6.00 -10.27 -10.53
N ASP A 107 -6.14 -10.09 -11.85
CA ASP A 107 -5.01 -10.08 -12.78
C ASP A 107 -4.02 -8.93 -12.48
N LEU A 108 -4.51 -7.78 -12.04
CA LEU A 108 -3.66 -6.61 -11.74
C LEU A 108 -2.72 -6.88 -10.56
N TRP A 109 -3.23 -7.33 -9.42
CA TRP A 109 -2.36 -7.56 -8.27
C TRP A 109 -1.36 -8.71 -8.51
N ILE A 110 -1.77 -9.75 -9.25
CA ILE A 110 -0.86 -10.83 -9.67
C ILE A 110 0.25 -10.28 -10.56
N THR A 111 -0.09 -9.40 -11.48
CA THR A 111 0.89 -8.73 -12.33
C THR A 111 1.82 -7.82 -11.52
N ALA A 112 1.28 -7.08 -10.54
CA ALA A 112 2.11 -6.27 -9.62
C ALA A 112 3.08 -7.16 -8.84
N TYR A 113 2.62 -8.28 -8.28
CA TYR A 113 3.46 -9.28 -7.62
C TYR A 113 4.55 -9.82 -8.55
N ASN A 114 4.18 -10.29 -9.74
CA ASN A 114 5.14 -10.83 -10.71
C ASN A 114 6.17 -9.78 -11.14
N SER A 115 5.76 -8.51 -11.29
CA SER A 115 6.67 -7.42 -11.62
C SER A 115 7.71 -7.16 -10.53
N ILE A 116 7.34 -7.25 -9.24
CA ILE A 116 8.30 -7.19 -8.14
C ILE A 116 9.25 -8.37 -8.23
N ARG A 117 8.74 -9.59 -8.37
CA ARG A 117 9.55 -10.81 -8.38
C ARG A 117 10.53 -10.89 -9.55
N LYS A 118 10.28 -10.16 -10.62
CA LYS A 118 11.22 -10.04 -11.73
C LYS A 118 12.56 -9.40 -11.31
N TYR A 119 12.55 -8.51 -10.32
CA TYR A 119 13.72 -7.72 -9.92
C TYR A 119 14.14 -7.97 -8.47
N TYR A 120 13.21 -8.40 -7.60
CA TYR A 120 13.41 -8.44 -6.15
C TYR A 120 12.99 -9.74 -5.51
N THR A 121 13.79 -10.22 -4.56
CA THR A 121 13.51 -11.38 -3.70
C THR A 121 13.02 -10.98 -2.30
N ASN A 122 13.00 -9.67 -2.00
CA ASN A 122 12.55 -9.11 -0.73
C ASN A 122 11.18 -9.64 -0.32
N LYS A 123 10.89 -9.60 0.99
CA LYS A 123 9.56 -9.93 1.49
C LYS A 123 8.50 -9.05 0.84
N ILE A 124 7.36 -9.64 0.46
CA ILE A 124 6.16 -8.92 0.02
C ILE A 124 5.08 -9.13 1.05
N ILE A 125 4.44 -8.05 1.47
CA ILE A 125 3.21 -8.06 2.25
C ILE A 125 2.08 -7.63 1.33
N ILE A 126 1.04 -8.44 1.22
CA ILE A 126 -0.17 -8.09 0.48
C ILE A 126 -1.26 -7.76 1.51
N ILE A 127 -1.70 -6.51 1.53
CA ILE A 127 -2.81 -6.09 2.38
C ILE A 127 -4.08 -6.13 1.55
N ASP A 128 -5.00 -6.98 1.97
CA ASP A 128 -6.29 -7.20 1.33
C ASP A 128 -7.37 -6.35 2.02
N ASP A 129 -7.81 -5.29 1.35
CA ASP A 129 -8.87 -4.42 1.83
C ASP A 129 -10.23 -4.90 1.33
N ASN A 130 -10.76 -5.96 1.95
CA ASN A 130 -12.11 -6.47 1.71
C ASN A 130 -12.37 -6.91 0.26
N SER A 131 -11.49 -7.72 -0.30
CA SER A 131 -11.69 -8.34 -1.62
C SER A 131 -12.88 -9.30 -1.61
N ARG A 132 -13.68 -9.26 -2.70
CA ARG A 132 -14.80 -10.18 -2.92
C ARG A 132 -14.39 -11.46 -3.64
N ILE A 133 -13.33 -11.38 -4.44
CA ILE A 133 -12.76 -12.48 -5.20
C ILE A 133 -11.32 -12.64 -4.71
N ASN A 134 -10.92 -13.86 -4.40
CA ASN A 134 -9.58 -14.12 -3.92
C ASN A 134 -9.09 -15.45 -4.49
N THR A 135 -8.67 -15.43 -5.75
CA THR A 135 -8.08 -16.59 -6.40
C THR A 135 -6.57 -16.36 -6.56
N VAL A 136 -5.79 -17.27 -5.98
CA VAL A 136 -4.34 -17.35 -6.18
C VAL A 136 -4.07 -18.63 -6.94
N ASP A 137 -3.54 -18.53 -8.16
CA ASP A 137 -3.09 -19.68 -8.94
C ASP A 137 -1.55 -19.74 -8.87
N GLY A 138 -1.05 -20.64 -8.05
CA GLY A 138 0.37 -20.85 -7.79
C GLY A 138 0.83 -20.46 -6.38
N LYS A 139 2.07 -20.81 -6.07
CA LYS A 139 2.69 -20.53 -4.76
C LYS A 139 3.34 -19.15 -4.76
N LEU A 140 2.94 -18.31 -3.83
CA LEU A 140 3.61 -17.04 -3.57
C LEU A 140 4.95 -17.25 -2.86
N LEU A 141 6.01 -16.60 -3.34
CA LEU A 141 7.36 -16.70 -2.80
C LEU A 141 7.60 -15.57 -1.81
N ASN A 142 8.16 -15.87 -0.63
CA ASN A 142 8.50 -14.89 0.43
C ASN A 142 7.40 -13.83 0.61
N THR A 143 6.14 -14.26 0.73
CA THR A 143 4.98 -13.37 0.69
C THR A 143 4.00 -13.74 1.80
N GLU A 144 3.44 -12.72 2.42
CA GLU A 144 2.39 -12.82 3.43
C GLU A 144 1.16 -12.03 2.97
N ILE A 145 -0.04 -12.58 3.18
CA ILE A 145 -1.30 -11.90 2.90
C ILE A 145 -1.97 -11.56 4.23
N ILE A 146 -2.26 -10.28 4.43
CA ILE A 146 -2.99 -9.77 5.59
C ILE A 146 -4.36 -9.33 5.13
N LYS A 147 -5.41 -9.98 5.63
CA LYS A 147 -6.77 -9.49 5.45
C LYS A 147 -7.03 -8.37 6.43
N SER A 148 -7.38 -7.20 5.92
CA SER A 148 -7.66 -6.04 6.76
C SER A 148 -8.92 -6.23 7.61
N GLU A 149 -8.85 -5.81 8.87
CA GLU A 149 -10.00 -5.67 9.77
C GLU A 149 -10.77 -4.36 9.51
N PHE A 150 -10.16 -3.41 8.78
CA PHE A 150 -10.69 -2.08 8.53
C PHE A 150 -11.14 -1.95 7.07
N ASN A 151 -12.34 -2.42 6.80
CA ASN A 151 -12.89 -2.46 5.45
C ASN A 151 -13.03 -1.05 4.84
N GLY A 152 -12.41 -0.84 3.68
CA GLY A 152 -12.47 0.41 2.93
C GLY A 152 -11.50 1.49 3.39
N ALA A 153 -10.64 1.20 4.36
CA ALA A 153 -9.64 2.17 4.84
C ALA A 153 -8.51 2.42 3.83
N GLY A 154 -8.23 1.45 2.95
CA GLY A 154 -7.37 1.65 1.76
C GLY A 154 -5.97 2.10 2.10
N GLU A 155 -5.61 3.28 1.60
CA GLU A 155 -4.24 3.81 1.54
C GLU A 155 -3.55 4.01 2.89
N ILE A 156 -4.31 4.07 4.01
CA ILE A 156 -3.73 4.17 5.36
C ILE A 156 -3.25 2.81 5.90
N LEU A 157 -3.84 1.71 5.42
CA LEU A 157 -3.58 0.37 5.94
C LEU A 157 -2.11 -0.05 5.89
N PRO A 158 -1.34 0.21 4.81
CA PRO A 158 0.09 -0.09 4.77
C PRO A 158 0.86 0.49 5.94
N TYR A 159 0.59 1.72 6.31
CA TYR A 159 1.26 2.43 7.41
C TYR A 159 0.84 1.89 8.77
N TYR A 160 -0.47 1.66 8.96
CA TYR A 160 -1.01 1.08 10.18
C TYR A 160 -0.41 -0.30 10.46
N TYR A 161 -0.40 -1.18 9.47
CA TYR A 161 0.17 -2.51 9.63
C TYR A 161 1.70 -2.49 9.71
N PHE A 162 2.38 -1.59 9.02
CA PHE A 162 3.83 -1.46 9.11
C PHE A 162 4.26 -0.99 10.50
N PHE A 163 3.54 -0.05 11.09
CA PHE A 163 3.75 0.36 12.49
C PHE A 163 3.61 -0.82 13.45
N ASN A 164 2.55 -1.63 13.31
CA ASN A 164 2.26 -2.73 14.22
C ASN A 164 3.20 -3.92 14.06
N TYR A 165 3.56 -4.29 12.83
CA TYR A 165 4.32 -5.52 12.55
C TYR A 165 5.83 -5.30 12.35
N LYS A 166 6.27 -4.10 12.00
CA LYS A 166 7.70 -3.72 11.90
C LYS A 166 8.52 -4.68 11.05
N TRP A 167 8.04 -5.02 9.83
CA TRP A 167 8.61 -6.07 8.98
C TRP A 167 10.04 -5.84 8.51
N ALA A 168 10.48 -4.57 8.41
CA ALA A 168 11.78 -4.15 7.91
C ALA A 168 12.09 -2.73 8.40
N ASP A 169 13.30 -2.23 8.10
CA ASP A 169 13.66 -0.84 8.40
C ASP A 169 12.95 0.17 7.48
N ARG A 170 12.47 -0.30 6.30
CA ARG A 170 11.84 0.54 5.28
C ARG A 170 10.72 -0.20 4.56
N MET A 171 9.67 0.52 4.21
CA MET A 171 8.56 0.06 3.40
C MET A 171 8.57 0.74 2.03
N ILE A 172 8.38 -0.06 0.96
CA ILE A 172 8.05 0.41 -0.39
C ILE A 172 6.59 0.04 -0.63
N PHE A 173 5.71 1.03 -0.51
CA PHE A 173 4.26 0.83 -0.68
C PHE A 173 3.84 1.14 -2.11
N ILE A 174 3.14 0.18 -2.73
CA ILE A 174 2.52 0.32 -4.06
C ILE A 174 1.08 -0.20 -4.05
N HIS A 175 0.28 0.29 -5.00
CA HIS A 175 -1.04 -0.26 -5.29
C HIS A 175 -0.98 -1.46 -6.23
N ASP A 176 -2.04 -2.26 -6.25
CA ASP A 176 -2.25 -3.36 -7.20
C ASP A 176 -2.30 -2.94 -8.69
N SER A 177 -2.32 -1.66 -8.98
CA SER A 177 -2.25 -1.06 -10.32
C SER A 177 -0.94 -0.29 -10.58
N MET A 178 0.09 -0.60 -9.78
CA MET A 178 1.47 -0.13 -9.93
C MET A 178 2.38 -1.34 -10.14
N PHE A 179 3.27 -1.26 -11.11
CA PHE A 179 4.09 -2.38 -11.57
C PHE A 179 5.55 -1.97 -11.62
N ILE A 180 6.42 -2.80 -11.07
CA ILE A 180 7.87 -2.55 -11.12
C ILE A 180 8.34 -2.75 -12.57
N ASN A 181 8.96 -1.73 -13.13
CA ASN A 181 9.44 -1.68 -14.51
C ASN A 181 10.94 -1.90 -14.60
N ARG A 182 11.69 -1.48 -13.60
CA ARG A 182 13.13 -1.68 -13.39
C ARG A 182 13.45 -1.63 -11.89
N GLU A 183 14.65 -1.97 -11.54
CA GLU A 183 15.16 -1.73 -10.19
C GLU A 183 15.14 -0.24 -9.83
N PHE A 184 14.88 0.06 -8.57
CA PHE A 184 15.05 1.39 -8.02
C PHE A 184 16.54 1.73 -7.97
N THR A 185 16.89 2.97 -8.29
CA THR A 185 18.23 3.49 -8.03
C THR A 185 18.43 3.80 -6.55
N ASP A 186 19.67 3.88 -6.09
CA ASP A 186 19.97 4.26 -4.71
C ASP A 186 19.34 5.61 -4.35
N SER A 187 19.40 6.59 -5.27
CA SER A 187 18.80 7.91 -5.07
C SER A 187 17.26 7.87 -4.96
N GLU A 188 16.60 6.90 -5.60
CA GLU A 188 15.15 6.69 -5.45
C GLU A 188 14.79 6.02 -4.12
N LEU A 189 15.72 5.28 -3.53
CA LEU A 189 15.55 4.62 -2.23
C LEU A 189 16.00 5.49 -1.05
N GLU A 190 16.86 6.48 -1.26
CA GLU A 190 17.38 7.33 -0.20
C GLU A 190 16.33 8.29 0.38
N GLY A 191 16.60 8.77 1.61
CA GLY A 191 15.78 9.75 2.31
C GLY A 191 14.82 9.15 3.34
N ASN A 192 14.15 10.03 4.08
CA ASN A 192 13.26 9.63 5.17
C ASN A 192 11.89 9.18 4.64
N VAL A 193 11.30 10.00 3.78
CA VAL A 193 10.04 9.74 3.08
C VAL A 193 10.16 10.20 1.64
N LYS A 194 9.79 9.36 0.70
CA LYS A 194 9.68 9.68 -0.73
C LYS A 194 8.34 9.24 -1.27
N PHE A 195 7.55 10.18 -1.77
CA PHE A 195 6.36 9.85 -2.54
C PHE A 195 6.79 9.30 -3.91
N HIS A 196 6.08 8.32 -4.44
CA HIS A 196 6.32 7.93 -5.82
C HIS A 196 5.91 9.06 -6.76
N TRP A 197 4.70 9.59 -6.57
CA TRP A 197 4.22 10.80 -7.20
C TRP A 197 3.57 11.71 -6.18
N HIS A 198 3.69 13.02 -6.43
CA HIS A 198 2.93 14.01 -5.71
C HIS A 198 1.86 14.65 -6.59
N PHE A 199 0.96 15.38 -5.98
CA PHE A 199 0.08 16.32 -6.66
C PHE A 199 0.05 17.64 -5.89
N ASN A 200 -0.03 18.72 -6.65
CA ASN A 200 -0.17 20.06 -6.07
C ASN A 200 -1.62 20.29 -5.67
N GLU A 201 -1.86 20.63 -4.41
CA GLU A 201 -3.20 20.94 -3.90
C GLU A 201 -3.18 22.29 -3.22
N ASN A 202 -3.79 23.28 -3.87
CA ASN A 202 -3.86 24.63 -3.35
C ASN A 202 -5.22 24.97 -2.73
N LYS A 203 -6.18 24.03 -2.76
CA LYS A 203 -7.53 24.28 -2.25
C LYS A 203 -7.62 23.85 -0.79
N LYS A 204 -8.06 24.78 0.06
CA LYS A 204 -8.43 24.46 1.43
C LYS A 204 -9.72 23.62 1.41
N ASP A 205 -9.70 22.49 2.08
CA ASP A 205 -10.85 21.61 2.21
C ASP A 205 -11.19 21.44 3.70
N ARG A 206 -12.48 21.61 4.00
CA ARG A 206 -13.01 21.46 5.36
C ARG A 206 -12.74 20.06 5.95
N LYS A 207 -12.78 19.02 5.12
CA LYS A 207 -12.50 17.65 5.55
C LYS A 207 -11.04 17.46 5.94
N ILE A 208 -10.09 18.09 5.25
CA ILE A 208 -8.68 18.06 5.63
C ILE A 208 -8.51 18.67 7.03
N THR A 209 -9.10 19.84 7.26
CA THR A 209 -9.11 20.48 8.60
C THR A 209 -9.72 19.57 9.66
N GLN A 210 -10.84 18.92 9.33
CA GLN A 210 -11.51 17.98 10.23
C GLN A 210 -10.59 16.81 10.59
N TYR A 211 -9.92 16.18 9.61
CA TYR A 211 -9.03 15.04 9.85
C TYR A 211 -7.79 15.46 10.64
N ILE A 212 -7.19 16.62 10.34
CA ILE A 212 -6.08 17.17 11.14
C ILE A 212 -6.54 17.39 12.58
N SER A 213 -7.75 17.90 12.81
CA SER A 213 -8.26 18.15 14.17
C SER A 213 -8.46 16.89 15.03
N MET A 214 -8.54 15.71 14.39
CA MET A 214 -8.64 14.43 15.10
C MET A 214 -7.29 13.92 15.62
N LEU A 215 -6.17 14.44 15.11
CA LEU A 215 -4.83 14.00 15.47
C LEU A 215 -4.42 14.55 16.86
N LYS A 216 -3.55 13.83 17.54
CA LYS A 216 -2.86 14.40 18.71
C LYS A 216 -1.97 15.58 18.25
N ASN A 217 -1.68 16.52 19.14
CA ASN A 217 -0.77 17.64 18.88
C ASN A 217 -1.07 18.40 17.58
N ASN A 218 -2.35 18.52 17.25
CA ASN A 218 -2.80 19.02 15.94
C ASN A 218 -2.74 20.56 15.77
N LYS A 219 -2.56 21.34 16.85
CA LYS A 219 -2.66 22.79 16.82
C LYS A 219 -1.71 23.42 15.80
N GLU A 220 -0.43 23.11 15.88
CA GLU A 220 0.59 23.64 14.99
C GLU A 220 0.41 23.14 13.54
N LEU A 221 -0.07 21.90 13.37
CA LEU A 221 -0.45 21.37 12.06
C LEU A 221 -1.62 22.13 11.43
N GLN A 222 -2.62 22.50 12.23
CA GLN A 222 -3.73 23.32 11.76
C GLN A 222 -3.25 24.73 11.38
N GLU A 223 -2.39 25.34 12.19
CA GLU A 223 -1.77 26.62 11.88
C GLU A 223 -0.98 26.54 10.57
N TYR A 224 -0.14 25.52 10.41
CA TYR A 224 0.61 25.26 9.17
C TYR A 224 -0.32 25.09 7.97
N TYR A 225 -1.31 24.19 8.05
CA TYR A 225 -2.25 23.96 6.96
C TYR A 225 -3.04 25.22 6.59
N ASN A 226 -3.41 26.05 7.57
CA ASN A 226 -4.18 27.26 7.34
C ASN A 226 -3.34 28.45 6.86
N ASN A 227 -2.02 28.41 7.02
CA ASN A 227 -1.13 29.45 6.53
C ASN A 227 -1.03 29.39 5.00
N PRO A 228 -1.36 30.47 4.25
CA PRO A 228 -1.29 30.50 2.80
C PRO A 228 0.15 30.36 2.24
N ASP A 229 1.16 30.68 3.05
CA ASP A 229 2.57 30.60 2.67
C ASP A 229 3.17 29.20 2.86
N SER A 230 2.47 28.33 3.56
CA SER A 230 2.91 26.94 3.75
C SER A 230 2.86 26.16 2.45
N LYS A 231 3.97 25.49 2.15
CA LYS A 231 4.11 24.67 0.95
C LYS A 231 4.01 23.20 1.31
N TRP A 232 3.10 22.51 0.67
CA TRP A 232 2.95 21.06 0.77
C TRP A 232 2.33 20.49 -0.51
N ASN A 233 2.57 19.22 -0.73
CA ASN A 233 1.98 18.45 -1.82
C ASN A 233 1.28 17.23 -1.23
N GLY A 234 0.19 16.78 -1.86
CA GLY A 234 -0.44 15.52 -1.53
C GLY A 234 0.39 14.33 -2.03
N CYS A 235 0.31 13.21 -1.33
CA CYS A 235 0.93 11.94 -1.72
C CYS A 235 -0.06 11.14 -2.57
N PHE A 236 0.17 11.03 -3.87
CA PHE A 236 -0.75 10.33 -4.77
C PHE A 236 -0.91 8.85 -4.40
N GLY A 237 -2.15 8.46 -4.06
CA GLY A 237 -2.47 7.12 -3.56
C GLY A 237 -1.78 6.79 -2.23
N ALA A 238 -1.25 7.78 -1.51
CA ALA A 238 -0.35 7.61 -0.37
C ALA A 238 0.83 6.66 -0.65
N ALA A 239 1.10 6.33 -1.93
CA ALA A 239 2.14 5.38 -2.34
C ALA A 239 3.53 6.01 -2.20
N SER A 240 4.37 5.40 -1.35
CA SER A 240 5.64 6.00 -0.93
C SER A 240 6.68 4.97 -0.51
N ILE A 241 7.89 5.46 -0.35
CA ILE A 241 8.97 4.81 0.39
C ILE A 241 9.09 5.55 1.73
N ILE A 242 9.10 4.81 2.84
CA ILE A 242 9.17 5.40 4.18
C ILE A 242 9.96 4.51 5.14
N ASN A 243 10.77 5.11 6.00
CA ASN A 243 11.48 4.41 7.06
C ASN A 243 10.55 4.09 8.23
N LEU A 244 10.78 2.97 8.91
CA LEU A 244 10.03 2.53 10.08
C LEU A 244 10.08 3.58 11.21
N ASP A 245 11.24 4.17 11.46
CA ASP A 245 11.40 5.18 12.52
C ASP A 245 10.50 6.40 12.28
N ASN A 246 10.28 6.79 11.02
CA ASN A 246 9.36 7.89 10.68
C ASN A 246 7.90 7.49 10.90
N VAL A 247 7.53 6.25 10.57
CA VAL A 247 6.17 5.73 10.84
C VAL A 247 5.91 5.69 12.35
N ILE A 248 6.89 5.21 13.14
CA ILE A 248 6.81 5.20 14.60
C ILE A 248 6.69 6.62 15.14
N TYR A 249 7.54 7.55 14.69
CA TYR A 249 7.49 8.94 15.12
C TYR A 249 6.14 9.60 14.85
N LEU A 250 5.59 9.40 13.65
CA LEU A 250 4.30 9.97 13.25
C LEU A 250 3.15 9.40 14.10
N GLU A 251 3.18 8.11 14.39
CA GLU A 251 2.17 7.48 15.22
C GLU A 251 2.29 7.92 16.69
N GLU A 252 3.49 7.93 17.28
CA GLU A 252 3.71 8.37 18.65
C GLU A 252 3.32 9.83 18.86
N LYS A 253 3.68 10.72 17.89
CA LYS A 253 3.41 12.14 17.97
C LYS A 253 1.95 12.50 17.72
N TYR A 254 1.36 11.93 16.67
CA TYR A 254 0.06 12.34 16.16
C TYR A 254 -1.04 11.28 16.33
N ASN A 255 -0.69 10.03 16.58
CA ASN A 255 -1.59 8.87 16.55
C ASN A 255 -2.36 8.80 15.22
N ILE A 256 -1.66 9.16 14.12
CA ILE A 256 -2.27 9.42 12.82
C ILE A 256 -2.90 8.17 12.21
N PHE A 257 -2.17 7.05 12.23
CA PHE A 257 -2.62 5.82 11.56
C PHE A 257 -3.73 5.12 12.36
N SER A 258 -3.60 5.04 13.67
CA SER A 258 -4.62 4.45 14.54
C SER A 258 -5.91 5.29 14.59
N THR A 259 -5.78 6.62 14.63
CA THR A 259 -6.94 7.52 14.70
C THR A 259 -7.70 7.55 13.37
N LEU A 260 -7.01 7.80 12.27
CA LEU A 260 -7.67 8.00 10.98
C LEU A 260 -8.17 6.69 10.37
N ASN A 261 -7.52 5.56 10.65
CA ASN A 261 -7.95 4.24 10.19
C ASN A 261 -9.40 3.91 10.62
N LEU A 262 -9.83 4.40 11.77
CA LEU A 262 -11.21 4.24 12.25
C LEU A 262 -12.21 5.12 11.48
N SER A 263 -11.76 6.22 10.90
CA SER A 263 -12.58 7.26 10.26
C SER A 263 -12.69 7.11 8.75
N ILE A 264 -11.67 6.53 8.10
CA ILE A 264 -11.61 6.35 6.65
C ILE A 264 -12.49 5.17 6.25
N LYS A 265 -13.54 5.42 5.43
CA LYS A 265 -14.49 4.40 4.97
C LYS A 265 -14.82 4.50 3.48
N THR A 266 -14.60 5.66 2.88
CA THR A 266 -15.00 5.97 1.51
C THR A 266 -13.78 6.34 0.66
N ARG A 267 -13.96 6.35 -0.66
CA ARG A 267 -12.94 6.85 -1.58
C ARG A 267 -12.54 8.29 -1.26
N THR A 268 -13.52 9.16 -1.00
CA THR A 268 -13.25 10.57 -0.64
C THR A 268 -12.41 10.67 0.64
N ASP A 269 -12.67 9.83 1.64
CA ASP A 269 -11.88 9.83 2.88
C ASP A 269 -10.42 9.42 2.61
N ARG A 270 -10.19 8.47 1.71
CA ARG A 270 -8.84 8.07 1.28
C ARG A 270 -8.12 9.19 0.55
N GLU A 271 -8.81 9.88 -0.37
CA GLU A 271 -8.28 11.07 -1.06
C GLU A 271 -7.94 12.19 -0.06
N ILE A 272 -8.71 12.36 1.02
CA ILE A 272 -8.38 13.29 2.11
C ILE A 272 -7.14 12.82 2.87
N PHE A 273 -7.02 11.52 3.16
CA PHE A 273 -5.82 10.98 3.80
C PHE A 273 -4.54 11.25 3.00
N GLU A 274 -4.55 11.13 1.68
CA GLU A 274 -3.41 11.48 0.82
C GLU A 274 -2.92 12.91 1.07
N ARG A 275 -3.85 13.84 1.32
CA ARG A 275 -3.56 15.26 1.60
C ARG A 275 -3.09 15.48 3.02
N VAL A 276 -3.79 14.90 4.00
CA VAL A 276 -3.40 14.99 5.42
C VAL A 276 -2.00 14.42 5.62
N PHE A 277 -1.72 13.27 5.01
CA PHE A 277 -0.39 12.66 5.06
C PHE A 277 0.66 13.60 4.46
N GLY A 278 0.39 14.21 3.30
CA GLY A 278 1.25 15.21 2.70
C GLY A 278 1.52 16.39 3.65
N VAL A 279 0.46 17.01 4.22
CA VAL A 279 0.61 18.11 5.17
C VAL A 279 1.51 17.75 6.34
N VAL A 280 1.28 16.58 6.95
CA VAL A 280 2.07 16.11 8.10
C VAL A 280 3.54 15.91 7.72
N ILE A 281 3.83 15.22 6.61
CA ILE A 281 5.19 14.95 6.14
C ILE A 281 5.95 16.23 5.83
N TYR A 282 5.31 17.20 5.19
CA TYR A 282 5.94 18.49 4.88
C TYR A 282 6.15 19.34 6.13
N TYR A 283 5.17 19.38 7.05
CA TYR A 283 5.31 20.09 8.33
C TYR A 283 6.48 19.56 9.16
N GLU A 284 6.67 18.24 9.19
CA GLU A 284 7.76 17.58 9.92
C GLU A 284 9.12 17.70 9.19
N GLY A 285 9.16 18.25 7.99
CA GLY A 285 10.40 18.37 7.21
C GLY A 285 10.98 17.00 6.81
N MET A 286 10.14 15.97 6.71
CA MET A 286 10.56 14.61 6.37
C MET A 286 10.62 14.37 4.88
N MET A 287 9.97 15.21 4.07
CA MET A 287 9.85 15.03 2.64
C MET A 287 11.20 15.20 1.96
N SER A 288 11.57 14.22 1.15
CA SER A 288 12.48 14.36 0.02
C SER A 288 11.68 14.66 -1.25
N ASP A 289 12.35 15.02 -2.34
CA ASP A 289 11.67 15.13 -3.63
C ASP A 289 11.00 13.81 -4.01
N SER A 290 9.81 13.88 -4.62
CA SER A 290 9.13 12.68 -5.10
C SER A 290 9.92 12.01 -6.23
N ASN A 291 9.85 10.67 -6.30
CA ASN A 291 10.65 9.91 -7.25
C ASN A 291 10.34 10.23 -8.71
N PHE A 292 9.05 10.45 -9.02
CA PHE A 292 8.59 10.57 -10.41
C PHE A 292 7.82 11.89 -10.67
N GLY A 293 7.91 12.85 -9.74
CA GLY A 293 7.36 14.18 -9.91
C GLY A 293 5.84 14.25 -9.73
N GLU A 294 5.22 15.20 -10.41
CA GLU A 294 3.78 15.47 -10.35
C GLU A 294 2.98 14.47 -11.19
N ILE A 295 1.99 13.82 -10.60
CA ILE A 295 1.21 12.76 -11.27
C ILE A 295 0.47 13.23 -12.52
N ILE A 296 0.02 14.49 -12.56
CA ILE A 296 -0.65 15.05 -13.76
C ILE A 296 0.29 15.10 -14.95
N LYS A 297 1.59 15.26 -14.70
CA LYS A 297 2.62 15.30 -15.74
C LYS A 297 3.12 13.90 -16.13
N TYR A 298 2.75 12.87 -15.36
CA TYR A 298 3.15 11.50 -15.65
C TYR A 298 2.39 10.97 -16.88
N PRO A 299 3.10 10.72 -17.98
CA PRO A 299 2.46 10.24 -19.21
C PRO A 299 1.90 8.83 -19.02
N GLY A 300 0.66 8.63 -19.42
CA GLY A 300 -0.01 7.34 -19.37
C GLY A 300 -0.76 7.04 -18.06
N ALA A 301 -0.59 7.81 -16.98
CA ALA A 301 -1.29 7.57 -15.72
C ALA A 301 -2.81 7.57 -15.85
N PHE A 302 -3.34 8.49 -16.64
CA PHE A 302 -4.77 8.68 -16.89
C PHE A 302 -5.21 8.26 -18.31
N GLU A 303 -4.23 8.02 -19.20
CA GLU A 303 -4.46 7.70 -20.60
C GLU A 303 -4.48 6.19 -20.86
N SER A 304 -3.95 5.38 -19.94
CA SER A 304 -3.80 3.95 -20.14
C SER A 304 -4.50 3.12 -19.07
N ASN A 305 -5.22 2.09 -19.55
CA ASN A 305 -5.83 1.06 -18.73
C ASN A 305 -5.11 -0.29 -18.85
N SER A 306 -4.03 -0.39 -19.63
CA SER A 306 -3.18 -1.57 -19.73
C SER A 306 -1.71 -1.23 -19.51
N ILE A 307 -0.93 -2.22 -19.05
CA ILE A 307 0.51 -2.06 -18.78
C ILE A 307 1.26 -1.85 -20.09
N GLU A 308 0.91 -2.63 -21.12
CA GLU A 308 1.56 -2.59 -22.42
C GLU A 308 1.44 -1.21 -23.05
N ASN A 309 0.23 -0.63 -22.99
CA ASN A 309 0.00 0.72 -23.50
C ASN A 309 0.71 1.79 -22.66
N ALA A 310 0.69 1.67 -21.32
CA ALA A 310 1.43 2.57 -20.44
C ALA A 310 2.94 2.51 -20.71
N ALA A 311 3.51 1.31 -20.81
CA ALA A 311 4.92 1.10 -21.11
C ALA A 311 5.31 1.70 -22.47
N TYR A 312 4.47 1.50 -23.50
CA TYR A 312 4.67 2.10 -24.81
C TYR A 312 4.69 3.64 -24.76
N ILE A 313 3.71 4.27 -24.09
CA ILE A 313 3.63 5.72 -23.95
C ILE A 313 4.88 6.27 -23.23
N LEU A 314 5.33 5.62 -22.14
CA LEU A 314 6.52 6.01 -21.40
C LEU A 314 7.77 5.94 -22.29
N GLN A 315 7.91 4.86 -23.06
CA GLN A 315 9.04 4.70 -24.00
C GLN A 315 9.04 5.80 -25.04
N GLN A 316 7.90 6.11 -25.67
CA GLN A 316 7.80 7.17 -26.69
C GLN A 316 8.16 8.55 -26.13
N LYS A 317 7.87 8.78 -24.84
CA LYS A 317 8.19 10.05 -24.17
C LYS A 317 9.54 10.05 -23.44
N ASN A 318 10.38 9.01 -23.61
CA ASN A 318 11.66 8.81 -22.92
C ASN A 318 11.54 8.94 -21.38
N TYR A 319 10.43 8.44 -20.83
CA TYR A 319 10.14 8.53 -19.41
C TYR A 319 10.54 7.22 -18.70
N ASN A 320 11.69 7.24 -18.02
CA ASN A 320 12.25 6.05 -17.36
C ASN A 320 11.94 6.02 -15.86
N THR A 321 10.80 5.45 -15.49
CA THR A 321 10.43 5.27 -14.09
C THR A 321 10.61 3.85 -13.60
N ALA A 322 10.93 3.66 -12.32
CA ALA A 322 10.98 2.33 -11.70
C ALA A 322 9.58 1.72 -11.57
N ILE A 323 8.53 2.54 -11.58
CA ILE A 323 7.14 2.09 -11.47
C ILE A 323 6.34 2.55 -12.69
N ILE A 324 5.55 1.63 -13.26
CA ILE A 324 4.47 1.96 -14.20
C ILE A 324 3.17 2.02 -13.44
N LYS A 325 2.40 3.10 -13.60
CA LYS A 325 1.06 3.26 -13.03
C LYS A 325 0.03 3.26 -14.15
N ILE A 326 -1.05 2.48 -13.97
CA ILE A 326 -2.21 2.51 -14.87
C ILE A 326 -3.46 3.00 -14.14
N TRP A 327 -4.38 3.59 -14.90
CA TRP A 327 -5.65 4.03 -14.37
C TRP A 327 -6.67 2.88 -14.33
N ARG A 328 -7.33 2.69 -13.19
CA ARG A 328 -8.32 1.61 -13.00
C ARG A 328 -9.76 2.04 -13.23
N GLY A 329 -10.01 3.34 -13.36
CA GLY A 329 -11.37 3.89 -13.50
C GLY A 329 -12.21 3.81 -12.22
N ARG A 330 -11.56 3.80 -11.05
CA ARG A 330 -12.23 3.79 -9.74
C ARG A 330 -12.09 5.12 -9.05
#